data_e401d7abe2a6578ae81022c6b9b1b7a7
#
_entry.id   e401d7abe2a6578ae81022c6b9b1b7a7
#
_cell.length_a   1.000
_cell.length_b   1.000
_cell.length_c   1.000
_cell.angle_alpha   90.00
_cell.angle_beta   90.00
_cell.angle_gamma   90.00
#
_symmetry.space_group_name_H-M   'P 1'
#
loop_
_entity.id
_entity.type
_entity.pdbx_description
1 polymer ?
#
loop_
_entity_poly.entity_id
_entity_poly.type
_entity_poly.pdbx_seq_one_letter_code
_entity_poly.pdbx_strand_id
1 'polypeptide(L)'
;MTGLGYASEGQIEQEGRPISLEENELLNRLVRFSHLASNAQVVAPSADNPNFTILGDPTEACLNVLAEKAGINLNDNHTWAPRLKEIPFDSDRKRMTTVHKLESGSDGSQHISITKGAPKEVMELCSDYYDNQG
;
A
#
# COMPACT_ATOMS: atom_id res chain seq x y z
N MET A 1 -2.33 -11.08 10.29
CA MET A 1 -1.11 -11.21 9.47
C MET A 1 -0.04 -11.93 10.28
N THR A 2 0.60 -12.92 9.69
CA THR A 2 1.67 -13.71 10.31
C THR A 2 3.07 -13.26 9.82
N GLY A 3 4.12 -13.86 10.39
CA GLY A 3 5.51 -13.48 10.12
C GLY A 3 5.95 -12.25 10.91
N LEU A 4 7.26 -12.14 11.16
CA LEU A 4 7.86 -11.07 11.95
C LEU A 4 8.83 -10.24 11.11
N GLY A 5 9.03 -8.99 11.52
CA GLY A 5 10.00 -8.09 10.89
C GLY A 5 9.66 -7.71 9.44
N TYR A 6 10.70 -7.46 8.66
CA TYR A 6 10.60 -6.97 7.28
C TYR A 6 10.73 -8.04 6.21
N ALA A 7 10.84 -9.28 6.61
CA ALA A 7 10.84 -10.41 5.68
C ALA A 7 9.45 -10.61 5.05
N SER A 8 9.42 -11.03 3.80
CA SER A 8 8.18 -11.28 3.06
C SER A 8 7.47 -12.56 3.45
N GLU A 9 8.12 -13.41 4.29
CA GLU A 9 7.47 -14.62 4.80
C GLU A 9 6.30 -14.28 5.72
N GLY A 10 5.18 -14.93 5.47
CA GLY A 10 3.94 -14.75 6.22
C GLY A 10 2.73 -14.71 5.30
N GLN A 11 1.58 -14.48 5.91
CA GLN A 11 0.31 -14.42 5.19
C GLN A 11 -0.70 -13.54 5.93
N ILE A 12 -1.71 -13.09 5.18
CA ILE A 12 -2.87 -12.42 5.78
C ILE A 12 -3.89 -13.47 6.19
N GLU A 13 -4.42 -13.33 7.39
CA GLU A 13 -5.39 -14.28 7.96
C GLU A 13 -6.60 -13.55 8.52
N GLN A 14 -7.76 -14.21 8.41
CA GLN A 14 -8.97 -13.88 9.12
C GLN A 14 -9.41 -15.10 9.92
N GLU A 15 -9.62 -14.93 11.21
CA GLU A 15 -10.01 -16.02 12.12
C GLU A 15 -9.09 -17.25 12.05
N GLY A 16 -7.77 -17.02 11.86
CA GLY A 16 -6.76 -18.07 11.77
C GLY A 16 -6.72 -18.80 10.42
N ARG A 17 -7.41 -18.31 9.40
CA ARG A 17 -7.42 -18.88 8.05
C ARG A 17 -6.78 -17.90 7.07
N PRO A 18 -5.89 -18.35 6.18
CA PRO A 18 -5.35 -17.50 5.12
C PRO A 18 -6.47 -16.90 4.27
N ILE A 19 -6.29 -15.61 3.91
CA ILE A 19 -7.18 -14.92 2.98
C ILE A 19 -6.42 -14.71 1.68
N SER A 20 -7.05 -15.07 0.57
CA SER A 20 -6.59 -14.70 -0.77
C SER A 20 -7.06 -13.28 -1.13
N LEU A 21 -6.15 -12.47 -1.71
CA LEU A 21 -6.51 -11.18 -2.28
C LEU A 21 -7.44 -11.32 -3.48
N GLU A 22 -7.38 -12.45 -4.19
CA GLU A 22 -8.25 -12.71 -5.35
C GLU A 22 -9.72 -12.89 -4.94
N GLU A 23 -9.94 -13.40 -3.73
CA GLU A 23 -11.27 -13.63 -3.16
C GLU A 23 -11.82 -12.43 -2.37
N ASN A 24 -10.98 -11.40 -2.14
CA ASN A 24 -11.34 -10.23 -1.33
C ASN A 24 -10.89 -8.93 -2.01
N GLU A 25 -11.77 -8.37 -2.84
CA GLU A 25 -11.48 -7.17 -3.61
C GLU A 25 -11.15 -5.96 -2.73
N LEU A 26 -11.86 -5.78 -1.61
CA LEU A 26 -11.60 -4.69 -0.67
C LEU A 26 -10.18 -4.76 -0.09
N LEU A 27 -9.79 -5.96 0.37
CA LEU A 27 -8.45 -6.19 0.90
C LEU A 27 -7.40 -5.99 -0.18
N ASN A 28 -7.64 -6.46 -1.39
CA ASN A 28 -6.74 -6.27 -2.54
C ASN A 28 -6.52 -4.78 -2.82
N ARG A 29 -7.59 -4.00 -2.93
CA ARG A 29 -7.51 -2.54 -3.12
C ARG A 29 -6.75 -1.87 -1.97
N LEU A 30 -7.09 -2.19 -0.73
CA LEU A 30 -6.44 -1.62 0.45
C LEU A 30 -4.93 -1.86 0.43
N VAL A 31 -4.50 -3.09 0.19
CA VAL A 31 -3.08 -3.46 0.20
C VAL A 31 -2.33 -2.79 -0.96
N ARG A 32 -2.86 -2.84 -2.18
CA ARG A 32 -2.25 -2.19 -3.35
C ARG A 32 -2.12 -0.69 -3.18
N PHE A 33 -3.18 -0.01 -2.76
CA PHE A 33 -3.17 1.44 -2.61
C PHE A 33 -2.31 1.89 -1.44
N SER A 34 -2.27 1.13 -0.35
CA SER A 34 -1.38 1.41 0.78
C SER A 34 0.09 1.44 0.35
N HIS A 35 0.53 0.43 -0.41
CA HIS A 35 1.87 0.38 -0.99
C HIS A 35 2.14 1.57 -1.94
N LEU A 36 1.22 1.86 -2.87
CA LEU A 36 1.37 2.97 -3.81
C LEU A 36 1.52 4.33 -3.12
N ALA A 37 0.94 4.50 -1.94
CA ALA A 37 1.07 5.71 -1.13
C ALA A 37 2.32 5.72 -0.22
N SER A 38 3.21 4.71 -0.30
CA SER A 38 4.45 4.65 0.46
C SER A 38 5.61 5.28 -0.31
N ASN A 39 6.50 5.98 0.40
CA ASN A 39 7.79 6.48 -0.08
C ASN A 39 8.97 5.68 0.49
N ALA A 40 8.71 4.76 1.42
CA ALA A 40 9.74 3.93 2.00
C ALA A 40 10.16 2.80 1.06
N GLN A 41 11.37 2.29 1.29
CA GLN A 41 11.87 1.08 0.65
C GLN A 41 12.41 0.13 1.71
N VAL A 42 12.20 -1.15 1.49
CA VAL A 42 12.81 -2.22 2.28
C VAL A 42 13.86 -2.90 1.42
N VAL A 43 15.11 -2.80 1.85
CA VAL A 43 16.25 -3.43 1.18
C VAL A 43 16.54 -4.75 1.87
N ALA A 44 16.52 -5.82 1.12
CA ALA A 44 16.81 -7.16 1.62
C ALA A 44 18.27 -7.30 2.06
N PRO A 45 18.58 -8.25 2.94
CA PRO A 45 19.94 -8.58 3.32
C PRO A 45 20.84 -8.89 2.11
N SER A 46 22.10 -8.49 2.19
CA SER A 46 23.13 -8.76 1.20
C SER A 46 24.40 -9.33 1.85
N ALA A 47 25.40 -9.69 1.04
CA ALA A 47 26.69 -10.15 1.57
C ALA A 47 27.38 -9.11 2.45
N ASP A 48 27.20 -7.81 2.15
CA ASP A 48 27.81 -6.70 2.90
C ASP A 48 26.98 -6.25 4.10
N ASN A 49 25.67 -6.54 4.11
CA ASN A 49 24.77 -6.20 5.21
C ASN A 49 23.76 -7.34 5.43
N PRO A 50 23.94 -8.14 6.48
CA PRO A 50 23.08 -9.28 6.76
C PRO A 50 21.67 -8.92 7.28
N ASN A 51 21.40 -7.64 7.49
CA ASN A 51 20.12 -7.16 8.02
C ASN A 51 19.30 -6.44 6.97
N PHE A 52 17.97 -6.50 7.11
CA PHE A 52 17.09 -5.62 6.36
C PHE A 52 17.38 -4.15 6.68
N THR A 53 17.43 -3.32 5.67
CA THR A 53 17.61 -1.87 5.79
C THR A 53 16.37 -1.15 5.30
N ILE A 54 15.92 -0.14 6.05
CA ILE A 54 14.81 0.71 5.66
C ILE A 54 15.37 2.03 5.15
N LEU A 55 14.91 2.42 3.99
CA LEU A 55 15.11 3.76 3.45
C LEU A 55 13.76 4.50 3.55
N GLY A 56 13.74 5.64 4.25
CA GLY A 56 12.52 6.40 4.52
C GLY A 56 11.90 6.10 5.88
N ASP A 57 10.61 6.34 6.02
CA ASP A 57 9.88 6.17 7.28
C ASP A 57 9.57 4.69 7.57
N PRO A 58 9.96 4.15 8.73
CA PRO A 58 9.65 2.78 9.12
C PRO A 58 8.15 2.47 9.16
N THR A 59 7.32 3.46 9.49
CA THR A 59 5.86 3.30 9.48
C THR A 59 5.33 3.08 8.05
N GLU A 60 5.95 3.72 7.06
CA GLU A 60 5.61 3.50 5.66
C GLU A 60 6.18 2.17 5.12
N ALA A 61 7.35 1.75 5.60
CA ALA A 61 7.97 0.49 5.20
C ALA A 61 7.07 -0.72 5.51
N CYS A 62 6.27 -0.67 6.58
CA CYS A 62 5.34 -1.74 6.90
C CYS A 62 4.26 -1.96 5.83
N LEU A 63 3.93 -0.94 5.03
CA LEU A 63 2.97 -1.05 3.92
C LEU A 63 3.55 -1.86 2.76
N ASN A 64 4.84 -1.73 2.51
CA ASN A 64 5.54 -2.53 1.51
C ASN A 64 5.61 -4.01 1.94
N VAL A 65 5.98 -4.25 3.21
CA VAL A 65 6.00 -5.59 3.79
C VAL A 65 4.62 -6.24 3.77
N LEU A 66 3.57 -5.47 4.06
CA LEU A 66 2.19 -5.94 3.95
C LEU A 66 1.86 -6.38 2.51
N ALA A 67 2.24 -5.59 1.52
CA ALA A 67 1.99 -5.89 0.12
C ALA A 67 2.73 -7.17 -0.33
N GLU A 68 4.00 -7.32 0.03
CA GLU A 68 4.78 -8.53 -0.27
C GLU A 68 4.22 -9.78 0.42
N LYS A 69 3.84 -9.70 1.70
CA LYS A 69 3.19 -10.82 2.43
C LYS A 69 1.82 -11.17 1.87
N ALA A 70 1.18 -10.24 1.21
CA ALA A 70 -0.06 -10.45 0.47
C ALA A 70 0.16 -11.02 -0.95
N GLY A 71 1.40 -11.26 -1.35
CA GLY A 71 1.75 -11.79 -2.66
C GLY A 71 1.77 -10.75 -3.79
N ILE A 72 1.79 -9.46 -3.46
CA ILE A 72 1.89 -8.39 -4.47
C ILE A 72 3.36 -8.16 -4.82
N ASN A 73 3.68 -8.27 -6.11
CA ASN A 73 4.95 -7.78 -6.62
C ASN A 73 4.95 -6.26 -6.64
N LEU A 74 5.86 -5.63 -5.89
CA LEU A 74 5.89 -4.18 -5.74
C LEU A 74 6.18 -3.45 -7.05
N ASN A 75 7.07 -3.99 -7.88
CA ASN A 75 7.40 -3.40 -9.19
C ASN A 75 6.21 -3.46 -10.15
N ASP A 76 5.52 -4.60 -10.20
CA ASP A 76 4.33 -4.76 -11.04
C ASP A 76 3.20 -3.82 -10.60
N ASN A 77 3.07 -3.60 -9.28
CA ASN A 77 2.09 -2.66 -8.74
C ASN A 77 2.39 -1.21 -9.16
N HIS A 78 3.65 -0.80 -9.16
CA HIS A 78 4.06 0.51 -9.67
C HIS A 78 3.85 0.65 -11.18
N THR A 79 4.07 -0.41 -11.94
CA THR A 79 3.83 -0.44 -13.39
C THR A 79 2.34 -0.35 -13.68
N TRP A 80 1.51 -1.06 -12.91
CA TRP A 80 0.06 -1.03 -13.05
C TRP A 80 -0.54 0.35 -12.74
N ALA A 81 0.02 1.08 -11.77
CA ALA A 81 -0.45 2.40 -11.36
C ALA A 81 0.72 3.37 -11.15
N PRO A 82 1.37 3.83 -12.23
CA PRO A 82 2.49 4.76 -12.11
C PRO A 82 2.06 6.05 -11.43
N ARG A 83 2.91 6.51 -10.50
CA ARG A 83 2.71 7.76 -9.77
C ARG A 83 2.98 8.95 -10.68
N LEU A 84 2.01 9.83 -10.79
CA LEU A 84 2.09 11.07 -11.55
C LEU A 84 2.50 12.26 -10.70
N LYS A 85 2.00 12.31 -9.46
CA LYS A 85 2.20 13.43 -8.56
C LYS A 85 2.15 13.00 -7.10
N GLU A 86 2.84 13.75 -6.27
CA GLU A 86 2.73 13.67 -4.82
C GLU A 86 2.43 15.06 -4.25
N ILE A 87 1.55 15.10 -3.26
CA ILE A 87 1.37 16.20 -2.34
C ILE A 87 1.92 15.69 -1.01
N PRO A 88 3.14 16.12 -0.61
CA PRO A 88 3.84 15.57 0.55
C PRO A 88 3.04 15.71 1.85
N PHE A 89 3.46 14.96 2.86
CA PHE A 89 2.91 15.12 4.21
C PHE A 89 3.12 16.56 4.69
N ASP A 90 2.08 17.08 5.28
CA ASP A 90 2.04 18.42 5.87
C ASP A 90 1.45 18.33 7.27
N SER A 91 2.11 18.92 8.25
CA SER A 91 1.73 18.83 9.67
C SER A 91 0.42 19.53 10.01
N ASP A 92 0.03 20.55 9.26
CA ASP A 92 -1.25 21.24 9.46
C ASP A 92 -2.40 20.43 8.88
N ARG A 93 -2.19 19.86 7.70
CA ARG A 93 -3.14 18.98 7.03
C ARG A 93 -3.14 17.55 7.59
N LYS A 94 -2.05 17.13 8.24
CA LYS A 94 -1.79 15.78 8.81
C LYS A 94 -2.03 14.63 7.84
N ARG A 95 -1.77 14.87 6.56
CA ARG A 95 -1.95 13.87 5.48
C ARG A 95 -1.05 14.15 4.30
N MET A 96 -0.81 13.11 3.52
CA MET A 96 -0.19 13.17 2.20
C MET A 96 -1.12 12.55 1.16
N THR A 97 -0.93 12.92 -0.09
CA THR A 97 -1.71 12.37 -1.21
C THR A 97 -0.79 12.05 -2.38
N THR A 98 -0.97 10.89 -2.96
CA THR A 98 -0.33 10.51 -4.23
C THR A 98 -1.39 10.39 -5.32
N VAL A 99 -1.05 10.79 -6.53
CA VAL A 99 -1.92 10.69 -7.72
C VAL A 99 -1.31 9.69 -8.68
N HIS A 100 -2.10 8.76 -9.12
CA HIS A 100 -1.68 7.68 -10.00
C HIS A 100 -2.55 7.60 -11.24
N LYS A 101 -1.96 7.09 -12.32
CA LYS A 101 -2.67 6.72 -13.53
C LYS A 101 -2.93 5.21 -13.48
N LEU A 102 -4.18 4.80 -13.51
CA LEU A 102 -4.54 3.40 -13.72
C LEU A 102 -4.65 3.14 -15.22
N GLU A 103 -3.97 2.12 -15.70
CA GLU A 103 -4.24 1.61 -17.04
C GLU A 103 -5.52 0.78 -16.98
N SER A 104 -6.63 1.41 -17.30
CA SER A 104 -7.87 0.69 -17.54
C SER A 104 -7.83 0.12 -18.96
N GLY A 105 -8.29 -1.13 -19.12
CA GLY A 105 -8.45 -1.75 -20.45
C GLY A 105 -9.14 -0.82 -21.45
N SER A 106 -9.81 -1.27 -22.44
CA SER A 106 -10.30 -0.61 -23.67
C SER A 106 -10.91 0.81 -23.60
N ASP A 107 -11.05 1.45 -22.44
CA ASP A 107 -11.84 2.70 -22.32
C ASP A 107 -11.12 3.90 -21.66
N GLY A 108 -9.83 3.95 -21.73
CA GLY A 108 -9.05 5.12 -21.31
C GLY A 108 -8.42 5.03 -19.92
N SER A 109 -7.46 5.92 -19.67
CA SER A 109 -6.75 5.99 -18.38
C SER A 109 -7.61 6.66 -17.31
N GLN A 110 -7.79 5.99 -16.19
CA GLN A 110 -8.37 6.59 -14.98
C GLN A 110 -7.26 7.18 -14.11
N HIS A 111 -7.57 8.26 -13.41
CA HIS A 111 -6.70 8.82 -12.39
C HIS A 111 -7.30 8.54 -11.02
N ILE A 112 -6.45 8.10 -10.11
CA ILE A 112 -6.82 7.91 -8.71
C ILE A 112 -5.95 8.76 -7.81
N SER A 113 -6.53 9.25 -6.73
CA SER A 113 -5.81 9.92 -5.64
C SER A 113 -5.89 9.04 -4.41
N ILE A 114 -4.72 8.74 -3.83
CA ILE A 114 -4.62 7.94 -2.62
C ILE A 114 -4.13 8.87 -1.51
N THR A 115 -4.94 9.03 -0.47
CA THR A 115 -4.61 9.87 0.68
C THR A 115 -4.43 9.01 1.91
N LYS A 116 -3.33 9.24 2.64
CA LYS A 116 -3.08 8.65 3.95
C LYS A 116 -2.72 9.74 4.95
N GLY A 117 -3.05 9.52 6.22
CA GLY A 117 -2.79 10.49 7.28
C GLY A 117 -3.48 10.14 8.58
N ALA A 118 -3.62 11.13 9.46
CA ALA A 118 -4.31 10.94 10.72
C ALA A 118 -5.78 10.56 10.46
N PRO A 119 -6.30 9.55 11.17
CA PRO A 119 -7.62 8.97 10.86
C PRO A 119 -8.75 9.99 10.83
N LYS A 120 -8.80 10.89 11.80
CA LYS A 120 -9.84 11.91 11.88
C LYS A 120 -9.85 12.80 10.63
N GLU A 121 -8.67 13.34 10.29
CA GLU A 121 -8.49 14.27 9.18
C GLU A 121 -8.74 13.61 7.81
N VAL A 122 -8.49 12.31 7.69
CA VAL A 122 -8.81 11.56 6.46
C VAL A 122 -10.30 11.25 6.41
N MET A 123 -10.91 10.79 7.50
CA MET A 123 -12.35 10.46 7.55
C MET A 123 -13.24 11.69 7.27
N GLU A 124 -12.85 12.88 7.73
CA GLU A 124 -13.59 14.13 7.45
C GLU A 124 -13.62 14.50 5.96
N LEU A 125 -12.76 13.94 5.14
CA LEU A 125 -12.74 14.13 3.69
C LEU A 125 -13.60 13.12 2.93
N CYS A 126 -13.97 12.03 3.57
CA CYS A 126 -14.71 10.96 2.93
C CYS A 126 -16.19 11.31 2.85
N SER A 127 -16.79 11.22 1.66
CA SER A 127 -18.23 11.29 1.45
C SER A 127 -18.89 9.91 1.58
N ASP A 128 -18.12 8.88 1.27
CA ASP A 128 -18.58 7.50 1.19
C ASP A 128 -17.53 6.55 1.75
N TYR A 129 -17.92 5.32 1.97
CA TYR A 129 -17.03 4.23 2.35
C TYR A 129 -17.41 2.95 1.59
N TYR A 130 -16.43 2.11 1.37
CA TYR A 130 -16.69 0.77 0.86
C TYR A 130 -17.05 -0.18 2.00
N ASP A 131 -18.11 -0.94 1.80
CA ASP A 131 -18.47 -2.09 2.65
C ASP A 131 -18.25 -3.42 1.88
N ASN A 132 -18.68 -4.53 2.49
CA ASN A 132 -18.54 -5.85 1.86
C ASN A 132 -19.50 -6.08 0.66
N GLN A 133 -20.29 -5.09 0.30
CA GLN A 133 -21.22 -5.16 -0.83
C GLN A 133 -20.79 -4.27 -2.00
N GLY A 134 -19.73 -3.46 -1.83
CA GLY A 134 -19.13 -2.60 -2.85
C GLY A 134 -19.55 -1.15 -2.79
#